data_fd8447ea3994cd2658fe574c6018c715
#
_entry.id   fd8447ea3994cd2658fe574c6018c715
#
_cell.length_a   1.000
_cell.length_b   1.000
_cell.length_c   1.000
_cell.angle_alpha   90.00
_cell.angle_beta   90.00
_cell.angle_gamma   90.00
#
_symmetry.space_group_name_H-M   'P 1'
#
loop_
_entity.id
_entity.type
_entity.pdbx_description
1 polymer ?
#
loop_
_entity_poly.entity_id
_entity_poly.type
_entity_poly.pdbx_seq_one_letter_code
_entity_poly.pdbx_strand_id
1 'polypeptide(L)'
;VPAIPDHLQQQLNILFIGFNPSLRSGEVGHHYANPRNRFWQILYRSGLTSRLYHPEEDGDLLELGYGFTNIVSRPTRGIDDILPEEYAEGRIELREKLEQYRPRIACFVGKGVYTKYSKRPQAPWGFQSPSTTEDVVEFVAPSSSGLVRMPLDDIIDIYRELRIYANGE
;
A
#
# COMPACT_ATOMS: atom_id res chain seq x y z
N VAL A 1 -19.37 -1.15 9.36
CA VAL A 1 -18.23 -2.02 9.06
C VAL A 1 -16.98 -1.44 9.74
N PRO A 2 -16.32 -2.20 10.61
CA PRO A 2 -15.18 -1.67 11.35
C PRO A 2 -13.95 -1.48 10.47
N ALA A 3 -13.08 -0.56 10.88
CA ALA A 3 -11.75 -0.43 10.31
C ALA A 3 -10.92 -1.68 10.63
N ILE A 4 -9.92 -1.96 9.81
CA ILE A 4 -8.97 -3.03 10.08
C ILE A 4 -7.72 -2.44 10.74
N PRO A 5 -7.06 -3.17 11.64
CA PRO A 5 -5.86 -2.66 12.28
C PRO A 5 -4.72 -2.52 11.27
N ASP A 6 -3.90 -1.49 11.46
CA ASP A 6 -2.65 -1.38 10.73
C ASP A 6 -1.70 -2.50 11.17
N HIS A 7 -0.84 -2.93 10.26
CA HIS A 7 0.26 -3.85 10.59
C HIS A 7 1.55 -3.04 10.53
N LEU A 8 1.99 -2.57 11.69
CA LEU A 8 3.12 -1.66 11.82
C LEU A 8 4.14 -2.19 12.83
N GLN A 9 5.40 -1.98 12.53
CA GLN A 9 6.52 -2.16 13.47
C GLN A 9 7.67 -1.28 13.00
N GLN A 10 8.66 -1.09 13.88
CA GLN A 10 9.80 -0.24 13.56
C GLN A 10 10.62 -0.83 12.42
N GLN A 11 11.07 0.05 11.53
CA GLN A 11 12.02 -0.26 10.46
C GLN A 11 11.60 -1.40 9.55
N LEU A 12 10.32 -1.43 9.16
CA LEU A 12 9.85 -2.33 8.13
C LEU A 12 10.66 -2.11 6.85
N ASN A 13 10.89 -3.18 6.09
CA ASN A 13 11.50 -3.05 4.77
C ASN A 13 10.55 -2.31 3.82
N ILE A 14 9.27 -2.71 3.82
CA ILE A 14 8.24 -2.07 3.00
C ILE A 14 6.96 -1.88 3.82
N LEU A 15 6.44 -0.66 3.81
CA LEU A 15 5.08 -0.39 4.30
C LEU A 15 4.19 -0.14 3.08
N PHE A 16 3.21 -1.02 2.86
CA PHE A 16 2.24 -0.87 1.77
C PHE A 16 1.10 0.03 2.23
N ILE A 17 0.79 1.05 1.43
CA ILE A 17 -0.19 2.09 1.77
C ILE A 17 -1.28 2.13 0.71
N GLY A 18 -2.51 1.83 1.12
CA GLY A 18 -3.69 1.90 0.25
C GLY A 18 -4.55 3.12 0.54
N PHE A 19 -5.63 3.28 -0.23
CA PHE A 19 -6.62 4.33 0.00
C PHE A 19 -7.36 4.08 1.32
N ASN A 20 -8.10 3.00 1.37
CA ASN A 20 -8.87 2.57 2.53
C ASN A 20 -9.28 1.11 2.32
N PRO A 21 -9.71 0.43 3.39
CA PRO A 21 -10.21 -0.94 3.24
C PRO A 21 -11.49 -0.98 2.41
N SER A 22 -11.65 -2.05 1.62
CA SER A 22 -12.95 -2.35 1.05
C SER A 22 -13.92 -2.78 2.16
N LEU A 23 -15.22 -2.79 1.88
CA LEU A 23 -16.20 -3.30 2.85
C LEU A 23 -15.88 -4.74 3.22
N ARG A 24 -15.50 -5.56 2.24
CA ARG A 24 -15.13 -6.95 2.50
C ARG A 24 -13.93 -7.06 3.44
N SER A 25 -12.90 -6.24 3.23
CA SER A 25 -11.74 -6.23 4.11
C SER A 25 -12.13 -5.84 5.53
N GLY A 26 -12.98 -4.83 5.69
CA GLY A 26 -13.49 -4.45 7.01
C GLY A 26 -14.30 -5.54 7.67
N GLU A 27 -15.14 -6.26 6.91
CA GLU A 27 -15.96 -7.34 7.42
C GLU A 27 -15.13 -8.51 7.96
N VAL A 28 -14.08 -8.89 7.23
CA VAL A 28 -13.25 -10.05 7.62
C VAL A 28 -12.02 -9.66 8.45
N GLY A 29 -11.70 -8.37 8.53
CA GLY A 29 -10.57 -7.90 9.35
C GLY A 29 -9.19 -8.11 8.75
N HIS A 30 -9.09 -8.23 7.43
CA HIS A 30 -7.82 -8.49 6.75
C HIS A 30 -7.63 -7.58 5.55
N HIS A 31 -6.36 -7.20 5.29
CA HIS A 31 -6.00 -6.31 4.20
C HIS A 31 -6.17 -6.99 2.84
N TYR A 32 -6.65 -6.23 1.86
CA TYR A 32 -6.81 -6.69 0.46
C TYR A 32 -7.61 -7.99 0.37
N ALA A 33 -8.72 -8.07 1.11
CA ALA A 33 -9.51 -9.30 1.22
C ALA A 33 -10.60 -9.45 0.15
N ASN A 34 -10.87 -8.41 -0.66
CA ASN A 34 -11.82 -8.54 -1.75
C ASN A 34 -11.29 -9.59 -2.74
N PRO A 35 -12.10 -10.61 -3.09
CA PRO A 35 -11.64 -11.69 -3.99
C PRO A 35 -11.18 -11.22 -5.35
N ARG A 36 -11.63 -10.06 -5.80
CA ARG A 36 -11.22 -9.47 -7.09
C ARG A 36 -9.91 -8.69 -6.99
N ASN A 37 -9.40 -8.44 -5.78
CA ASN A 37 -8.14 -7.73 -5.60
C ASN A 37 -6.98 -8.67 -5.90
N ARG A 38 -6.04 -8.19 -6.71
CA ARG A 38 -4.92 -9.01 -7.18
C ARG A 38 -3.64 -8.80 -6.37
N PHE A 39 -3.74 -8.12 -5.22
CA PHE A 39 -2.57 -7.75 -4.42
C PHE A 39 -1.68 -8.94 -4.08
N TRP A 40 -2.28 -10.00 -3.53
CA TRP A 40 -1.53 -11.18 -3.09
C TRP A 40 -0.85 -11.91 -4.25
N GLN A 41 -1.55 -12.02 -5.37
CA GLN A 41 -1.01 -12.58 -6.60
C GLN A 41 0.16 -11.74 -7.13
N ILE A 42 0.03 -10.41 -7.08
CA ILE A 42 1.08 -9.48 -7.52
C ILE A 42 2.33 -9.65 -6.66
N LEU A 43 2.18 -9.72 -5.33
CA LEU A 43 3.32 -9.91 -4.44
C LEU A 43 4.06 -11.21 -4.76
N TYR A 44 3.34 -12.29 -5.00
CA TYR A 44 3.95 -13.57 -5.31
C TYR A 44 4.62 -13.54 -6.69
N ARG A 45 3.92 -13.10 -7.71
CA ARG A 45 4.44 -13.11 -9.07
C ARG A 45 5.61 -12.14 -9.30
N SER A 46 5.67 -11.07 -8.52
CA SER A 46 6.81 -10.14 -8.58
C SER A 46 8.02 -10.62 -7.78
N GLY A 47 7.86 -11.68 -6.99
CA GLY A 47 8.94 -12.22 -6.16
C GLY A 47 9.08 -11.57 -4.80
N LEU A 48 8.14 -10.68 -4.42
CA LEU A 48 8.15 -10.06 -3.09
C LEU A 48 7.86 -11.08 -2.00
N THR A 49 7.04 -12.09 -2.29
CA THR A 49 6.84 -13.24 -1.41
C THR A 49 7.23 -14.52 -2.12
N SER A 50 7.71 -15.51 -1.36
CA SER A 50 8.18 -16.78 -1.92
C SER A 50 7.04 -17.75 -2.23
N ARG A 51 5.84 -17.48 -1.72
CA ARG A 51 4.64 -18.26 -1.98
C ARG A 51 3.43 -17.34 -2.06
N LEU A 52 2.31 -17.84 -2.54
CA LEU A 52 1.05 -17.11 -2.57
C LEU A 52 0.44 -17.11 -1.17
N TYR A 53 0.35 -15.92 -0.56
CA TYR A 53 -0.35 -15.74 0.71
C TYR A 53 -1.81 -15.42 0.46
N HIS A 54 -2.65 -15.72 1.44
CA HIS A 54 -4.06 -15.36 1.46
C HIS A 54 -4.29 -14.18 2.40
N PRO A 55 -5.37 -13.40 2.22
CA PRO A 55 -5.64 -12.25 3.10
C PRO A 55 -5.62 -12.59 4.59
N GLU A 56 -6.08 -13.78 4.97
CA GLU A 56 -6.10 -14.23 6.37
C GLU A 56 -4.70 -14.33 6.98
N GLU A 57 -3.68 -14.39 6.14
CA GLU A 57 -2.28 -14.48 6.55
C GLU A 57 -1.58 -13.11 6.55
N ASP A 58 -2.33 -12.03 6.38
CA ASP A 58 -1.73 -10.69 6.21
C ASP A 58 -0.78 -10.29 7.35
N GLY A 59 -1.08 -10.68 8.58
CA GLY A 59 -0.21 -10.41 9.71
C GLY A 59 1.12 -11.14 9.68
N ASP A 60 1.19 -12.27 8.98
CA ASP A 60 2.42 -13.05 8.87
C ASP A 60 3.50 -12.32 8.06
N LEU A 61 3.10 -11.35 7.23
CA LEU A 61 4.06 -10.59 6.42
C LEU A 61 4.94 -9.66 7.24
N LEU A 62 4.57 -9.36 8.49
CA LEU A 62 5.46 -8.61 9.38
C LEU A 62 6.79 -9.32 9.59
N GLU A 63 6.80 -10.65 9.61
CA GLU A 63 8.04 -11.44 9.73
C GLU A 63 8.96 -11.25 8.52
N LEU A 64 8.38 -10.93 7.36
CA LEU A 64 9.13 -10.63 6.14
C LEU A 64 9.60 -9.16 6.10
N GLY A 65 9.20 -8.36 7.07
CA GLY A 65 9.47 -6.93 7.07
C GLY A 65 8.47 -6.13 6.26
N TYR A 66 7.29 -6.65 6.00
CA TYR A 66 6.22 -5.97 5.26
C TYR A 66 5.06 -5.64 6.18
N GLY A 67 4.58 -4.40 6.10
CA GLY A 67 3.43 -3.94 6.87
C GLY A 67 2.36 -3.33 6.00
N PHE A 68 1.24 -2.99 6.60
CA PHE A 68 0.06 -2.47 5.89
C PHE A 68 -0.58 -1.34 6.65
N THR A 69 -0.93 -0.28 5.92
CA THR A 69 -1.77 0.81 6.40
C THR A 69 -2.56 1.40 5.23
N ASN A 70 -3.46 2.31 5.54
CA ASN A 70 -4.23 3.06 4.55
C ASN A 70 -4.21 4.53 4.92
N ILE A 71 -4.37 5.41 3.92
CA ILE A 71 -4.46 6.85 4.20
C ILE A 71 -5.77 7.18 4.92
N VAL A 72 -6.84 6.43 4.65
CA VAL A 72 -8.13 6.56 5.33
C VAL A 72 -8.49 5.21 5.95
N SER A 73 -8.90 5.21 7.21
CA SER A 73 -9.17 3.96 7.92
C SER A 73 -10.60 3.43 7.72
N ARG A 74 -11.55 4.28 7.36
CA ARG A 74 -12.95 3.90 7.22
C ARG A 74 -13.17 3.06 5.96
N PRO A 75 -13.69 1.82 6.10
CA PRO A 75 -14.04 1.01 4.93
C PRO A 75 -15.16 1.64 4.11
N THR A 76 -15.04 1.57 2.79
CA THR A 76 -16.10 2.01 1.86
C THR A 76 -16.22 1.03 0.72
N ARG A 77 -17.32 1.15 -0.04
CA ARG A 77 -17.52 0.34 -1.23
C ARG A 77 -16.54 0.72 -2.34
N GLY A 78 -16.25 2.00 -2.48
CA GLY A 78 -15.30 2.50 -3.47
C GLY A 78 -14.64 3.78 -2.97
N ILE A 79 -13.54 4.17 -3.63
CA ILE A 79 -12.77 5.35 -3.21
C ILE A 79 -13.55 6.65 -3.37
N ASP A 80 -14.56 6.68 -4.25
CA ASP A 80 -15.41 7.86 -4.45
C ASP A 80 -16.28 8.16 -3.22
N ASP A 81 -16.43 7.21 -2.32
CA ASP A 81 -17.19 7.40 -1.07
C ASP A 81 -16.34 8.04 0.03
N ILE A 82 -15.05 8.23 -0.19
CA ILE A 82 -14.15 8.88 0.78
C ILE A 82 -14.31 10.39 0.66
N LEU A 83 -14.49 11.06 1.79
CA LEU A 83 -14.71 12.51 1.84
C LEU A 83 -13.37 13.27 1.83
N PRO A 84 -13.34 14.51 1.29
CA PRO A 84 -12.11 15.33 1.30
C PRO A 84 -11.52 15.53 2.69
N GLU A 85 -12.35 15.69 3.72
CA GLU A 85 -11.90 15.86 5.11
C GLU A 85 -11.16 14.62 5.62
N GLU A 86 -11.59 13.43 5.18
CA GLU A 86 -10.93 12.19 5.57
C GLU A 86 -9.53 12.11 5.01
N TYR A 87 -9.32 12.57 3.77
CA TYR A 87 -7.98 12.65 3.19
C TYR A 87 -7.10 13.65 3.92
N ALA A 88 -7.65 14.79 4.31
CA ALA A 88 -6.90 15.83 5.02
C ALA A 88 -6.38 15.31 6.36
N GLU A 89 -7.23 14.65 7.14
CA GLU A 89 -6.84 14.03 8.40
C GLU A 89 -5.89 12.85 8.17
N GLY A 90 -6.21 12.00 7.21
CA GLY A 90 -5.43 10.80 6.90
C GLY A 90 -4.01 11.13 6.46
N ARG A 91 -3.84 12.23 5.72
CA ARG A 91 -2.50 12.67 5.31
C ARG A 91 -1.62 13.01 6.52
N ILE A 92 -2.20 13.69 7.51
CA ILE A 92 -1.48 14.04 8.74
C ILE A 92 -1.11 12.79 9.52
N GLU A 93 -2.08 11.90 9.71
CA GLU A 93 -1.88 10.64 10.44
C GLU A 93 -0.85 9.74 9.74
N LEU A 94 -0.89 9.66 8.41
CA LEU A 94 0.05 8.86 7.65
C LEU A 94 1.48 9.41 7.79
N ARG A 95 1.64 10.73 7.72
CA ARG A 95 2.95 11.35 7.92
C ARG A 95 3.50 11.01 9.30
N GLU A 96 2.68 11.09 10.33
CA GLU A 96 3.09 10.74 11.70
C GLU A 96 3.52 9.27 11.79
N LYS A 97 2.80 8.36 11.13
CA LYS A 97 3.18 6.94 11.08
C LYS A 97 4.53 6.74 10.39
N LEU A 98 4.75 7.40 9.26
CA LEU A 98 6.02 7.29 8.55
C LEU A 98 7.18 7.85 9.37
N GLU A 99 6.97 8.96 10.07
CA GLU A 99 7.98 9.54 10.93
C GLU A 99 8.26 8.68 12.16
N GLN A 100 7.23 8.06 12.72
CA GLN A 100 7.36 7.23 13.92
C GLN A 100 7.98 5.87 13.62
N TYR A 101 7.52 5.19 12.57
CA TYR A 101 7.92 3.81 12.27
C TYR A 101 9.08 3.70 11.29
N ARG A 102 9.34 4.72 10.51
CA ARG A 102 10.47 4.84 9.59
C ARG A 102 10.69 3.58 8.73
N PRO A 103 9.69 3.18 7.94
CA PRO A 103 9.93 2.08 7.00
C PRO A 103 11.03 2.49 6.02
N ARG A 104 11.80 1.52 5.56
CA ARG A 104 12.81 1.79 4.53
C ARG A 104 12.14 2.31 3.26
N ILE A 105 11.04 1.67 2.86
CA ILE A 105 10.26 2.02 1.67
C ILE A 105 8.80 2.19 2.05
N ALA A 106 8.21 3.33 1.66
CA ALA A 106 6.78 3.55 1.68
C ALA A 106 6.25 3.29 0.28
N CYS A 107 5.53 2.20 0.08
CA CYS A 107 4.97 1.81 -1.21
C CYS A 107 3.50 2.22 -1.28
N PHE A 108 3.22 3.22 -2.10
CA PHE A 108 1.85 3.71 -2.30
C PHE A 108 1.19 2.88 -3.40
N VAL A 109 0.15 2.16 -3.02
CA VAL A 109 -0.58 1.25 -3.92
C VAL A 109 -1.64 2.04 -4.66
N GLY A 110 -1.22 2.68 -5.75
CA GLY A 110 -2.01 3.55 -6.60
C GLY A 110 -1.49 4.98 -6.64
N LYS A 111 -1.47 5.59 -7.82
CA LYS A 111 -1.06 6.99 -7.97
C LYS A 111 -1.93 7.93 -7.16
N GLY A 112 -3.23 7.64 -7.10
CA GLY A 112 -4.18 8.49 -6.38
C GLY A 112 -3.86 8.58 -4.89
N VAL A 113 -3.41 7.47 -4.27
CA VAL A 113 -2.99 7.48 -2.87
C VAL A 113 -1.81 8.44 -2.69
N TYR A 114 -0.82 8.32 -3.55
CA TYR A 114 0.36 9.17 -3.47
C TYR A 114 0.03 10.63 -3.67
N THR A 115 -0.82 10.94 -4.66
CA THR A 115 -1.28 12.31 -4.91
C THR A 115 -1.98 12.90 -3.70
N LYS A 116 -2.86 12.11 -3.06
CA LYS A 116 -3.58 12.56 -1.86
C LYS A 116 -2.64 12.81 -0.70
N TYR A 117 -1.62 11.97 -0.55
CA TYR A 117 -0.63 12.15 0.51
C TYR A 117 0.36 13.28 0.22
N SER A 118 1.00 13.25 -0.94
CA SER A 118 2.11 14.14 -1.27
C SER A 118 1.67 15.50 -1.80
N LYS A 119 0.46 15.57 -2.33
CA LYS A 119 -0.08 16.71 -3.10
C LYS A 119 0.68 16.99 -4.40
N ARG A 120 1.42 15.99 -4.89
CA ARG A 120 2.08 16.06 -6.19
C ARG A 120 1.12 15.51 -7.25
N PRO A 121 0.63 16.32 -8.19
CA PRO A 121 -0.44 15.90 -9.11
C PRO A 121 0.00 14.92 -10.18
N GLN A 122 1.29 14.89 -10.51
CA GLN A 122 1.82 14.05 -11.57
C GLN A 122 3.07 13.33 -11.05
N ALA A 123 2.88 12.09 -10.63
CA ALA A 123 3.97 11.26 -10.18
C ALA A 123 4.23 10.15 -11.20
N PRO A 124 5.50 9.86 -11.54
CA PRO A 124 5.80 8.68 -12.35
C PRO A 124 5.60 7.41 -11.53
N TRP A 125 5.50 6.27 -12.21
CA TRP A 125 5.59 5.00 -11.51
C TRP A 125 6.99 4.81 -10.94
N GLY A 126 7.08 4.08 -9.84
CA GLY A 126 8.37 3.74 -9.24
C GLY A 126 8.83 4.74 -8.19
N PHE A 127 10.14 4.85 -8.06
CA PHE A 127 10.75 5.68 -7.02
C PHE A 127 10.52 7.16 -7.27
N GLN A 128 10.22 7.89 -6.19
CA GLN A 128 9.98 9.32 -6.21
C GLN A 128 11.21 10.06 -5.67
N SER A 129 11.56 11.19 -6.30
CA SER A 129 12.69 12.01 -5.87
C SER A 129 12.33 13.49 -6.02
N PRO A 130 12.48 14.32 -4.98
CA PRO A 130 12.82 13.93 -3.61
C PRO A 130 11.64 13.29 -2.90
N SER A 131 11.91 12.53 -1.84
CA SER A 131 10.86 12.03 -0.95
C SER A 131 10.21 13.16 -0.17
N THR A 132 8.93 12.99 0.18
CA THR A 132 8.22 13.96 1.02
C THR A 132 8.46 13.74 2.51
N THR A 133 8.93 12.55 2.88
CA THR A 133 9.24 12.18 4.26
C THR A 133 10.72 11.89 4.37
N GLU A 134 11.39 12.56 5.32
CA GLU A 134 12.82 12.38 5.54
C GLU A 134 13.15 10.93 5.90
N ASP A 135 14.22 10.41 5.31
CA ASP A 135 14.76 9.06 5.55
C ASP A 135 13.81 7.91 5.13
N VAL A 136 12.76 8.21 4.39
CA VAL A 136 11.85 7.20 3.84
C VAL A 136 11.90 7.27 2.33
N VAL A 137 12.21 6.16 1.69
CA VAL A 137 12.16 6.06 0.22
C VAL A 137 10.70 5.85 -0.19
N GLU A 138 10.21 6.64 -1.15
CA GLU A 138 8.83 6.55 -1.62
C GLU A 138 8.79 5.86 -2.97
N PHE A 139 7.84 4.96 -3.13
CA PHE A 139 7.61 4.20 -4.35
C PHE A 139 6.12 4.23 -4.70
N VAL A 140 5.81 4.54 -5.96
CA VAL A 140 4.43 4.56 -6.45
C VAL A 140 4.21 3.35 -7.35
N ALA A 141 3.34 2.45 -6.90
CA ALA A 141 2.97 1.24 -7.63
C ALA A 141 1.53 1.36 -8.16
N PRO A 142 1.19 0.63 -9.23
CA PRO A 142 -0.19 0.57 -9.68
C PRO A 142 -1.10 -0.04 -8.62
N SER A 143 -2.36 0.41 -8.60
CA SER A 143 -3.38 -0.19 -7.75
C SER A 143 -3.54 -1.68 -8.09
N SER A 144 -3.81 -2.47 -7.07
CA SER A 144 -4.07 -3.91 -7.19
C SER A 144 -5.54 -4.24 -7.44
N SER A 145 -6.41 -3.24 -7.48
CA SER A 145 -7.84 -3.42 -7.74
C SER A 145 -8.10 -4.16 -9.03
N GLY A 146 -9.09 -5.05 -9.05
CA GLY A 146 -9.53 -5.72 -10.26
C GLY A 146 -10.12 -4.79 -11.31
N LEU A 147 -10.40 -3.52 -10.96
CA LEU A 147 -10.94 -2.53 -11.89
C LEU A 147 -9.86 -1.82 -12.71
N VAL A 148 -8.60 -2.01 -12.39
CA VAL A 148 -7.48 -1.35 -13.07
C VAL A 148 -7.31 -1.94 -14.48
N ARG A 149 -7.15 -1.05 -15.47
CA ARG A 149 -7.05 -1.44 -16.88
C ARG A 149 -5.64 -1.82 -17.32
N MET A 150 -4.61 -1.37 -16.58
CA MET A 150 -3.23 -1.73 -16.92
C MET A 150 -3.08 -3.25 -16.95
N PRO A 151 -2.43 -3.82 -17.97
CA PRO A 151 -2.21 -5.26 -18.01
C PRO A 151 -1.48 -5.77 -16.77
N LEU A 152 -1.88 -6.92 -16.28
CA LEU A 152 -1.32 -7.47 -15.04
C LEU A 152 0.20 -7.65 -15.12
N ASP A 153 0.71 -8.08 -16.27
CA ASP A 153 2.15 -8.27 -16.45
C ASP A 153 2.92 -6.95 -16.32
N ASP A 154 2.34 -5.84 -16.78
CA ASP A 154 2.96 -4.52 -16.62
C ASP A 154 2.96 -4.08 -15.16
N ILE A 155 1.89 -4.37 -14.44
CA ILE A 155 1.81 -4.10 -12.99
C ILE A 155 2.89 -4.89 -12.27
N ILE A 156 3.03 -6.17 -12.57
CA ILE A 156 4.02 -7.06 -11.96
C ILE A 156 5.44 -6.56 -12.22
N ASP A 157 5.71 -6.06 -13.42
CA ASP A 157 7.03 -5.53 -13.75
C ASP A 157 7.40 -4.33 -12.87
N ILE A 158 6.44 -3.45 -12.57
CA ILE A 158 6.69 -2.32 -11.69
C ILE A 158 6.98 -2.82 -10.26
N TYR A 159 6.21 -3.78 -9.77
CA TYR A 159 6.46 -4.36 -8.45
C TYR A 159 7.79 -5.11 -8.37
N ARG A 160 8.30 -5.64 -9.49
CA ARG A 160 9.64 -6.24 -9.52
C ARG A 160 10.74 -5.23 -9.24
N GLU A 161 10.60 -3.99 -9.70
CA GLU A 161 11.55 -2.94 -9.38
C GLU A 161 11.61 -2.70 -7.87
N LEU A 162 10.45 -2.72 -7.22
CA LEU A 162 10.37 -2.61 -5.77
C LEU A 162 11.08 -3.78 -5.10
N ARG A 163 10.86 -4.99 -5.57
CA ARG A 163 11.49 -6.20 -5.03
C ARG A 163 13.01 -6.16 -5.13
N ILE A 164 13.53 -5.75 -6.28
CA ILE A 164 14.97 -5.67 -6.51
C ILE A 164 15.60 -4.70 -5.51
N TYR A 165 15.03 -3.52 -5.35
CA TYR A 165 15.53 -2.53 -4.39
C TYR A 165 15.40 -3.01 -2.96
N ALA A 166 14.27 -3.63 -2.60
CA ALA A 166 14.01 -4.12 -1.26
C ALA A 166 15.02 -5.21 -0.83
N ASN A 167 15.49 -6.01 -1.79
CA ASN A 167 16.49 -7.05 -1.55
C ASN A 167 17.93 -6.53 -1.60
N GLY A 168 18.12 -5.24 -1.85
CA GLY A 168 19.46 -4.65 -1.93
C GLY A 168 20.21 -4.95 -3.23
N GLU A 169 19.48 -5.34 -4.27
CA GLU A 169 20.06 -5.67 -5.57
C GLU A 169 20.22 -4.45 -6.48
#